data_acb8001cb52f6d9b13f14ef13f69d7ad
#
_entry.id   acb8001cb52f6d9b13f14ef13f69d7ad
#
_cell.length_a   1.000
_cell.length_b   1.000
_cell.length_c   1.000
_cell.angle_alpha   90.00
_cell.angle_beta   90.00
_cell.angle_gamma   90.00
#
_symmetry.space_group_name_H-M   'P 1'
#
loop_
_entity.id
_entity.type
_entity.pdbx_description
1 polymer ?
#
loop_
_entity_poly.entity_id
_entity_poly.type
_entity_poly.pdbx_seq_one_letter_code
_entity_poly.pdbx_strand_id
1 'polypeptide(L)'
;LGDVYKRQQFTLRMARFVGTNKNMFRDNQRAEGNFFQLLDAGVAFCFKHLSLSGRITNHSLEREEQLEVPYHALREALINALCHRHWERYNLTISLAIYDDRIEIENPGILPPQITPENILQPHISYPYNPLIANVLYSTTYIENWGSGVKRIMEACKKRGVAAPTWTVNGGFVVVTFMRPAKGGTQAVSYTHLTL
;
A
#
# COMPACT_ATOMS: atom_id res chain seq x y z
N LEU A 1 21.22 28.27 13.87
CA LEU A 1 20.27 27.28 14.40
C LEU A 1 18.90 27.26 13.66
N GLY A 2 18.53 28.34 12.94
CA GLY A 2 17.24 28.44 12.22
C GLY A 2 17.12 27.58 10.95
N ASP A 3 18.21 27.19 10.30
CA ASP A 3 18.19 26.53 9.00
C ASP A 3 18.14 24.99 9.08
N VAL A 4 18.45 24.39 10.22
CA VAL A 4 18.44 22.94 10.41
C VAL A 4 17.00 22.39 10.46
N TYR A 5 16.03 23.20 10.90
CA TYR A 5 14.62 22.80 11.01
C TYR A 5 13.83 22.93 9.70
N LYS A 6 14.36 23.59 8.67
CA LYS A 6 13.63 23.85 7.42
C LYS A 6 13.72 22.73 6.39
N ARG A 7 14.58 21.75 6.56
CA ARG A 7 14.62 20.55 5.71
C ARG A 7 13.90 19.41 6.41
N GLN A 8 12.58 19.45 6.41
CA GLN A 8 11.79 18.24 6.67
C GLN A 8 12.12 17.23 5.58
N GLN A 9 12.95 16.26 5.93
CA GLN A 9 13.25 15.17 5.02
C GLN A 9 11.99 14.32 4.89
N PHE A 10 11.43 14.31 3.70
CA PHE A 10 10.42 13.33 3.34
C PHE A 10 11.08 11.97 3.38
N THR A 11 10.65 11.10 4.27
CA THR A 11 11.24 9.78 4.46
C THR A 11 10.17 8.69 4.49
N LEU A 12 10.53 7.54 3.92
CA LEU A 12 9.77 6.30 3.99
C LEU A 12 10.69 5.20 4.56
N ARG A 13 10.27 4.55 5.63
CA ARG A 13 10.95 3.37 6.17
C ARG A 13 10.29 2.12 5.61
N MET A 14 11.10 1.17 5.18
CA MET A 14 10.62 -0.08 4.58
C MET A 14 11.35 -1.25 5.23
N ALA A 15 10.60 -2.28 5.68
CA ALA A 15 11.19 -3.47 6.26
C ALA A 15 10.47 -4.74 5.80
N ARG A 16 11.25 -5.79 5.50
CA ARG A 16 10.78 -7.16 5.28
C ARG A 16 11.13 -8.00 6.50
N PHE A 17 10.13 -8.30 7.30
CA PHE A 17 10.27 -9.10 8.52
C PHE A 17 10.21 -10.61 8.24
N VAL A 18 10.85 -11.40 9.08
CA VAL A 18 10.73 -12.86 9.12
C VAL A 18 9.61 -13.22 10.10
N GLY A 19 8.67 -14.04 9.65
CA GLY A 19 7.50 -14.38 10.47
C GLY A 19 6.48 -13.24 10.52
N THR A 20 5.76 -13.14 11.64
CA THR A 20 4.59 -12.27 11.82
C THR A 20 4.82 -11.14 12.81
N ASN A 21 6.06 -10.95 13.28
CA ASN A 21 6.42 -9.90 14.23
C ASN A 21 7.64 -9.08 13.77
N LYS A 22 7.95 -8.01 14.49
CA LYS A 22 9.04 -7.07 14.18
C LYS A 22 10.41 -7.50 14.75
N ASN A 23 10.59 -8.74 15.20
CA ASN A 23 11.81 -9.16 15.91
C ASN A 23 13.01 -9.37 14.97
N MET A 24 12.78 -9.89 13.77
CA MET A 24 13.84 -10.18 12.82
C MET A 24 13.45 -9.69 11.43
N PHE A 25 14.34 -8.99 10.75
CA PHE A 25 14.13 -8.53 9.38
C PHE A 25 15.16 -9.11 8.42
N ARG A 26 14.74 -9.34 7.18
CA ARG A 26 15.60 -9.74 6.06
C ARG A 26 16.16 -8.55 5.29
N ASP A 27 15.39 -7.47 5.27
CA ASP A 27 15.75 -6.25 4.58
C ASP A 27 15.15 -5.07 5.35
N ASN A 28 15.95 -4.00 5.47
CA ASN A 28 15.52 -2.77 6.13
C ASN A 28 16.13 -1.60 5.35
N GLN A 29 15.28 -0.77 4.78
CA GLN A 29 15.65 0.35 3.94
C GLN A 29 14.99 1.64 4.42
N ARG A 30 15.65 2.75 4.14
CA ARG A 30 15.11 4.09 4.32
C ARG A 30 15.29 4.85 3.01
N ALA A 31 14.20 5.32 2.45
CA ALA A 31 14.22 6.22 1.30
C ALA A 31 14.01 7.66 1.77
N GLU A 32 14.72 8.57 1.15
CA GLU A 32 14.63 10.02 1.37
C GLU A 32 14.46 10.69 0.01
N GLY A 33 13.63 11.73 -0.06
CA GLY A 33 13.41 12.42 -1.33
C GLY A 33 12.06 13.12 -1.41
N ASN A 34 11.67 13.48 -2.63
CA ASN A 34 10.36 14.03 -2.89
C ASN A 34 9.29 12.93 -2.89
N PHE A 35 8.02 13.34 -2.95
CA PHE A 35 6.87 12.45 -2.94
C PHE A 35 6.97 11.31 -3.97
N PHE A 36 7.35 11.61 -5.21
CA PHE A 36 7.42 10.64 -6.29
C PHE A 36 8.54 9.61 -6.06
N GLN A 37 9.70 10.07 -5.59
CA GLN A 37 10.83 9.20 -5.23
C GLN A 37 10.47 8.24 -4.09
N LEU A 38 9.72 8.71 -3.08
CA LEU A 38 9.26 7.85 -1.99
C LEU A 38 8.23 6.83 -2.47
N LEU A 39 7.31 7.23 -3.34
CA LEU A 39 6.32 6.33 -3.93
C LEU A 39 7.02 5.23 -4.75
N ASP A 40 7.95 5.61 -5.63
CA ASP A 40 8.70 4.68 -6.47
C ASP A 40 9.52 3.70 -5.61
N ALA A 41 10.19 4.20 -4.56
CA ALA A 41 10.92 3.36 -3.62
C ALA A 41 10.02 2.35 -2.90
N GLY A 42 8.85 2.77 -2.43
CA GLY A 42 7.88 1.90 -1.77
C GLY A 42 7.33 0.82 -2.71
N VAL A 43 7.01 1.19 -3.94
CA VAL A 43 6.57 0.27 -4.99
C VAL A 43 7.68 -0.73 -5.35
N ALA A 44 8.90 -0.25 -5.57
CA ALA A 44 10.04 -1.13 -5.88
C ALA A 44 10.31 -2.12 -4.74
N PHE A 45 10.16 -1.68 -3.48
CA PHE A 45 10.30 -2.56 -2.32
C PHE A 45 9.22 -3.65 -2.28
N CYS A 46 7.97 -3.33 -2.66
CA CYS A 46 6.91 -4.33 -2.81
C CYS A 46 7.26 -5.36 -3.88
N PHE A 47 7.70 -4.94 -5.06
CA PHE A 47 8.11 -5.86 -6.13
C PHE A 47 9.29 -6.76 -5.73
N LYS A 48 10.23 -6.24 -4.95
CA LYS A 48 11.39 -7.01 -4.45
C LYS A 48 10.99 -8.13 -3.49
N HIS A 49 9.94 -7.94 -2.67
CA HIS A 49 9.65 -8.80 -1.52
C HIS A 49 8.32 -9.56 -1.58
N LEU A 50 7.47 -9.24 -2.53
CA LEU A 50 6.21 -9.94 -2.74
C LEU A 50 6.34 -10.97 -3.85
N SER A 51 5.58 -12.06 -3.71
CA SER A 51 5.57 -13.12 -4.72
C SER A 51 4.88 -12.64 -6.00
N LEU A 52 5.51 -12.95 -7.14
CA LEU A 52 4.92 -12.78 -8.46
C LEU A 52 4.27 -14.09 -8.87
N SER A 53 3.00 -14.04 -9.29
CA SER A 53 2.33 -15.14 -9.97
C SER A 53 2.13 -14.79 -11.43
N GLY A 54 2.52 -15.69 -12.35
CA GLY A 54 2.25 -15.51 -13.77
C GLY A 54 1.01 -16.32 -14.17
N ARG A 55 0.09 -15.70 -14.90
CA ARG A 55 -1.03 -16.36 -15.53
C ARG A 55 -0.88 -16.27 -17.05
N ILE A 56 -0.89 -17.41 -17.72
CA ILE A 56 -1.00 -17.46 -19.18
C ILE A 56 -2.49 -17.35 -19.50
N THR A 57 -2.87 -16.31 -20.23
CA THR A 57 -4.24 -16.14 -20.72
C THR A 57 -4.34 -16.66 -22.14
N ASN A 58 -5.48 -17.27 -22.50
CA ASN A 58 -5.71 -17.85 -23.83
C ASN A 58 -5.71 -16.80 -24.97
N HIS A 59 -5.59 -15.52 -24.65
CA HIS A 59 -5.63 -14.40 -25.60
C HIS A 59 -4.28 -13.68 -25.78
N SER A 60 -3.24 -14.07 -25.04
CA SER A 60 -1.91 -13.47 -25.16
C SER A 60 -0.85 -14.54 -24.92
N LEU A 61 0.19 -14.55 -25.78
CA LEU A 61 1.40 -15.34 -25.57
C LEU A 61 2.28 -14.76 -24.48
N GLU A 62 2.00 -13.55 -24.02
CA GLU A 62 2.71 -12.90 -22.94
C GLU A 62 2.18 -13.36 -21.58
N ARG A 63 3.10 -13.72 -20.69
CA ARG A 63 2.81 -14.05 -19.31
C ARG A 63 2.50 -12.76 -18.55
N GLU A 64 1.26 -12.59 -18.10
CA GLU A 64 0.89 -11.49 -17.25
C GLU A 64 1.39 -11.77 -15.82
N GLU A 65 2.41 -11.05 -15.40
CA GLU A 65 2.94 -11.16 -14.04
C GLU A 65 2.17 -10.25 -13.08
N GLN A 66 1.66 -10.83 -12.03
CA GLN A 66 0.86 -10.12 -11.03
C GLN A 66 1.40 -10.39 -9.63
N LEU A 67 1.51 -9.33 -8.82
CA LEU A 67 1.81 -9.47 -7.40
C LEU A 67 0.71 -10.23 -6.66
N GLU A 68 1.09 -10.94 -5.60
CA GLU A 68 0.16 -11.65 -4.70
C GLU A 68 -0.87 -10.71 -4.06
N VAL A 69 -0.50 -9.44 -3.79
CA VAL A 69 -1.42 -8.35 -3.44
C VAL A 69 -1.42 -7.36 -4.61
N PRO A 70 -2.58 -6.86 -5.07
CA PRO A 70 -2.66 -6.04 -6.26
C PRO A 70 -1.76 -4.81 -6.21
N TYR A 71 -0.94 -4.62 -7.26
CA TYR A 71 -0.06 -3.45 -7.40
C TYR A 71 -0.84 -2.13 -7.25
N HIS A 72 -1.98 -2.00 -7.93
CA HIS A 72 -2.79 -0.78 -7.88
C HIS A 72 -3.29 -0.48 -6.47
N ALA A 73 -3.64 -1.50 -5.68
CA ALA A 73 -4.07 -1.32 -4.30
C ALA A 73 -2.92 -0.86 -3.39
N LEU A 74 -1.74 -1.46 -3.52
CA LEU A 74 -0.55 -1.06 -2.76
C LEU A 74 -0.09 0.34 -3.12
N ARG A 75 -0.06 0.66 -4.41
CA ARG A 75 0.31 2.00 -4.90
C ARG A 75 -0.65 3.06 -4.36
N GLU A 76 -1.96 2.82 -4.43
CA GLU A 76 -2.97 3.75 -3.93
C GLU A 76 -2.86 3.95 -2.41
N ALA A 77 -2.62 2.88 -1.65
CA ALA A 77 -2.43 2.97 -0.20
C ALA A 77 -1.16 3.77 0.17
N LEU A 78 -0.07 3.62 -0.59
CA LEU A 78 1.15 4.43 -0.42
C LEU A 78 0.91 5.89 -0.76
N ILE A 79 0.20 6.19 -1.84
CA ILE A 79 -0.20 7.56 -2.21
C ILE A 79 -1.02 8.18 -1.08
N ASN A 80 -2.01 7.47 -0.57
CA ASN A 80 -2.83 7.95 0.53
C ASN A 80 -2.00 8.21 1.80
N ALA A 81 -1.09 7.31 2.15
CA ALA A 81 -0.20 7.50 3.29
C ALA A 81 0.67 8.75 3.14
N LEU A 82 1.26 8.97 1.97
CA LEU A 82 2.09 10.14 1.68
C LEU A 82 1.26 11.43 1.63
N CYS A 83 0.05 11.40 1.04
CA CYS A 83 -0.82 12.57 0.90
C CYS A 83 -1.44 13.00 2.23
N HIS A 84 -1.85 12.04 3.07
CA HIS A 84 -2.58 12.32 4.31
C HIS A 84 -1.71 12.33 5.57
N ARG A 85 -0.39 12.26 5.44
CA ARG A 85 0.52 12.36 6.57
C ARG A 85 0.42 13.73 7.24
N HIS A 86 0.51 13.74 8.58
CA HIS A 86 0.70 14.97 9.37
C HIS A 86 2.17 15.40 9.32
N TRP A 87 2.50 16.30 8.39
CA TRP A 87 3.87 16.71 8.12
C TRP A 87 4.49 17.55 9.24
N GLU A 88 3.69 18.19 10.08
CA GLU A 88 4.16 18.89 11.29
C GLU A 88 4.78 17.95 12.34
N ARG A 89 4.45 16.65 12.28
CA ARG A 89 5.08 15.64 13.13
C ARG A 89 6.37 15.12 12.50
N TYR A 90 7.39 15.97 12.50
CA TYR A 90 8.69 15.70 11.84
C TYR A 90 9.47 14.51 12.41
N ASN A 91 9.21 14.12 13.66
CA ASN A 91 9.83 12.97 14.33
C ASN A 91 9.21 11.61 13.97
N LEU A 92 8.10 11.59 13.24
CA LEU A 92 7.43 10.38 12.82
C LEU A 92 7.63 10.14 11.31
N THR A 93 7.64 8.89 10.89
CA THR A 93 7.92 8.50 9.51
C THR A 93 6.86 7.51 9.04
N ILE A 94 6.44 7.61 7.77
CA ILE A 94 5.63 6.59 7.14
C ILE A 94 6.45 5.31 7.09
N SER A 95 5.83 4.17 7.39
CA SER A 95 6.48 2.87 7.27
C SER A 95 5.69 1.89 6.40
N LEU A 96 6.44 1.09 5.64
CA LEU A 96 5.96 -0.04 4.86
C LEU A 96 6.60 -1.30 5.45
N ALA A 97 5.80 -2.12 6.10
CA ALA A 97 6.24 -3.37 6.73
C ALA A 97 5.65 -4.57 6.00
N ILE A 98 6.50 -5.47 5.52
CA ILE A 98 6.10 -6.71 4.86
C ILE A 98 6.46 -7.88 5.78
N TYR A 99 5.44 -8.58 6.28
CA TYR A 99 5.54 -9.80 7.09
C TYR A 99 5.32 -11.04 6.21
N ASP A 100 5.38 -12.23 6.81
CA ASP A 100 5.08 -13.46 6.07
C ASP A 100 3.58 -13.62 5.76
N ASP A 101 2.71 -13.04 6.60
CA ASP A 101 1.25 -13.15 6.52
C ASP A 101 0.54 -11.87 6.05
N ARG A 102 1.18 -10.71 6.09
CA ARG A 102 0.54 -9.43 5.79
C ARG A 102 1.52 -8.34 5.36
N ILE A 103 0.95 -7.25 4.87
CA ILE A 103 1.64 -5.99 4.58
C ILE A 103 0.95 -4.90 5.37
N GLU A 104 1.72 -4.07 6.07
CA GLU A 104 1.22 -2.91 6.81
C GLU A 104 1.83 -1.63 6.24
N ILE A 105 0.98 -0.63 5.98
CA ILE A 105 1.40 0.74 5.66
C ILE A 105 0.93 1.61 6.81
N GLU A 106 1.88 2.09 7.63
CA GLU A 106 1.62 2.94 8.79
C GLU A 106 1.86 4.39 8.43
N ASN A 107 0.87 5.22 8.59
CA ASN A 107 0.91 6.65 8.31
C ASN A 107 0.75 7.46 9.61
N PRO A 108 1.73 8.31 10.00
CA PRO A 108 1.57 9.25 11.11
C PRO A 108 0.44 10.25 10.82
N GLY A 109 -0.66 10.13 11.54
CA GLY A 109 -1.85 10.94 11.35
C GLY A 109 -3.07 10.34 12.03
N ILE A 110 -4.19 10.98 11.79
CA ILE A 110 -5.51 10.54 12.22
C ILE A 110 -6.45 10.59 11.02
N LEU A 111 -7.54 9.85 11.06
CA LEU A 111 -8.62 10.04 10.10
C LEU A 111 -9.34 11.38 10.37
N PRO A 112 -9.90 12.03 9.35
CA PRO A 112 -10.79 13.16 9.55
C PRO A 112 -11.93 12.78 10.49
N PRO A 113 -12.49 13.71 11.32
CA PRO A 113 -13.51 13.39 12.33
C PRO A 113 -14.76 12.71 11.77
N GLN A 114 -15.04 12.90 10.48
CA GLN A 114 -16.18 12.33 9.77
C GLN A 114 -15.94 10.89 9.29
N ILE A 115 -14.69 10.44 9.33
CA ILE A 115 -14.27 9.13 8.80
C ILE A 115 -13.76 8.27 9.94
N THR A 116 -14.33 7.08 10.06
CA THR A 116 -13.88 6.03 10.99
C THR A 116 -13.42 4.80 10.22
N PRO A 117 -12.67 3.87 10.84
CA PRO A 117 -12.32 2.59 10.20
C PRO A 117 -13.54 1.80 9.70
N GLU A 118 -14.70 1.96 10.34
CA GLU A 118 -15.94 1.25 9.99
C GLU A 118 -16.65 1.88 8.78
N ASN A 119 -16.61 3.22 8.65
CA ASN A 119 -17.31 3.93 7.57
C ASN A 119 -16.40 4.33 6.39
N ILE A 120 -15.10 4.14 6.48
CA ILE A 120 -14.14 4.51 5.41
C ILE A 120 -14.43 3.82 4.07
N LEU A 121 -15.13 2.68 4.11
CA LEU A 121 -15.56 1.93 2.93
C LEU A 121 -16.81 2.51 2.27
N GLN A 122 -17.53 3.37 2.96
CA GLN A 122 -18.71 4.05 2.42
C GLN A 122 -18.31 5.24 1.55
N PRO A 123 -19.14 5.64 0.59
CA PRO A 123 -18.89 6.85 -0.18
C PRO A 123 -18.73 8.07 0.75
N HIS A 124 -17.61 8.75 0.63
CA HIS A 124 -17.33 9.96 1.41
C HIS A 124 -16.55 10.97 0.56
N ILE A 125 -16.63 12.22 0.96
CA ILE A 125 -15.83 13.30 0.36
C ILE A 125 -14.40 13.17 0.87
N SER A 126 -13.42 13.41 0.00
CA SER A 126 -12.02 13.46 0.41
C SER A 126 -11.75 14.72 1.23
N TYR A 127 -11.10 14.54 2.38
CA TYR A 127 -10.64 15.61 3.26
C TYR A 127 -9.10 15.57 3.33
N PRO A 128 -8.38 16.09 2.34
CA PRO A 128 -6.93 16.02 2.35
C PRO A 128 -6.35 16.96 3.41
N TYR A 129 -5.55 16.43 4.34
CA TYR A 129 -4.78 17.24 5.28
C TYR A 129 -3.72 18.11 4.57
N ASN A 130 -3.28 17.69 3.40
CA ASN A 130 -2.29 18.38 2.59
C ASN A 130 -2.85 18.73 1.21
N PRO A 131 -3.70 19.77 1.09
CA PRO A 131 -4.39 20.10 -0.15
C PRO A 131 -3.43 20.46 -1.31
N LEU A 132 -2.27 21.03 -1.02
CA LEU A 132 -1.27 21.32 -2.06
C LEU A 132 -0.70 20.03 -2.65
N ILE A 133 -0.38 19.03 -1.82
CA ILE A 133 0.09 17.73 -2.28
C ILE A 133 -1.02 17.02 -3.09
N ALA A 134 -2.24 17.04 -2.59
CA ALA A 134 -3.39 16.47 -3.28
C ALA A 134 -3.60 17.12 -4.67
N ASN A 135 -3.49 18.43 -4.78
CA ASN A 135 -3.62 19.16 -6.04
C ASN A 135 -2.52 18.79 -7.05
N VAL A 136 -1.27 18.67 -6.61
CA VAL A 136 -0.15 18.22 -7.47
C VAL A 136 -0.41 16.80 -7.98
N LEU A 137 -0.84 15.89 -7.11
CA LEU A 137 -1.16 14.52 -7.50
C LEU A 137 -2.31 14.44 -8.50
N TYR A 138 -3.34 15.25 -8.31
CA TYR A 138 -4.45 15.38 -9.25
C TYR A 138 -3.97 15.90 -10.61
N SER A 139 -3.19 16.98 -10.63
CA SER A 139 -2.69 17.61 -11.86
C SER A 139 -1.71 16.71 -12.63
N THR A 140 -1.05 15.79 -11.97
CA THR A 140 -0.08 14.85 -12.55
C THR A 140 -0.68 13.49 -12.89
N THR A 141 -2.02 13.36 -12.87
CA THR A 141 -2.76 12.11 -13.15
C THR A 141 -2.43 10.92 -12.23
N TYR A 142 -1.76 11.16 -11.12
CA TYR A 142 -1.50 10.13 -10.10
C TYR A 142 -2.77 9.77 -9.31
N ILE A 143 -3.73 10.70 -9.22
CA ILE A 143 -5.05 10.50 -8.62
C ILE A 143 -6.10 10.86 -9.67
N GLU A 144 -6.99 9.92 -9.98
CA GLU A 144 -8.02 10.14 -11.03
C GLU A 144 -9.27 10.88 -10.53
N ASN A 145 -9.69 10.66 -9.27
CA ASN A 145 -10.89 11.29 -8.71
C ASN A 145 -10.79 11.48 -7.19
N TRP A 146 -11.34 12.57 -6.70
CA TRP A 146 -11.43 12.89 -5.26
C TRP A 146 -12.33 11.88 -4.53
N GLY A 147 -11.81 11.22 -3.48
CA GLY A 147 -12.57 10.31 -2.62
C GLY A 147 -12.76 8.88 -3.14
N SER A 148 -12.23 8.53 -4.32
CA SER A 148 -12.37 7.18 -4.88
C SER A 148 -11.24 6.20 -4.52
N GLY A 149 -10.19 6.65 -3.82
CA GLY A 149 -8.99 5.86 -3.54
C GLY A 149 -9.28 4.56 -2.80
N VAL A 150 -10.04 4.61 -1.72
CA VAL A 150 -10.44 3.42 -0.95
C VAL A 150 -11.26 2.45 -1.79
N LYS A 151 -12.20 2.96 -2.59
CA LYS A 151 -13.00 2.14 -3.50
C LYS A 151 -12.12 1.42 -4.52
N ARG A 152 -11.14 2.09 -5.11
CA ARG A 152 -10.18 1.47 -6.06
C ARG A 152 -9.34 0.39 -5.40
N ILE A 153 -8.88 0.59 -4.17
CA ILE A 153 -8.18 -0.43 -3.39
C ILE A 153 -9.07 -1.68 -3.25
N MET A 154 -10.32 -1.50 -2.84
CA MET A 154 -11.27 -2.58 -2.63
C MET A 154 -11.58 -3.33 -3.94
N GLU A 155 -11.83 -2.60 -5.04
CA GLU A 155 -12.11 -3.18 -6.35
C GLU A 155 -10.91 -3.97 -6.89
N ALA A 156 -9.69 -3.46 -6.72
CA ALA A 156 -8.48 -4.16 -7.12
C ALA A 156 -8.30 -5.47 -6.35
N CYS A 157 -8.52 -5.47 -5.03
CA CYS A 157 -8.47 -6.67 -4.20
C CYS A 157 -9.55 -7.67 -4.60
N LYS A 158 -10.80 -7.23 -4.81
CA LYS A 158 -11.90 -8.05 -5.28
C LYS A 158 -11.61 -8.69 -6.64
N LYS A 159 -11.14 -7.91 -7.61
CA LYS A 159 -10.78 -8.41 -8.96
C LYS A 159 -9.68 -9.47 -8.89
N ARG A 160 -8.73 -9.33 -7.95
CA ARG A 160 -7.63 -10.28 -7.75
C ARG A 160 -8.06 -11.52 -6.96
N GLY A 161 -9.20 -11.50 -6.26
CA GLY A 161 -9.66 -12.56 -5.38
C GLY A 161 -8.87 -12.67 -4.07
N VAL A 162 -8.29 -11.54 -3.61
CA VAL A 162 -7.61 -11.46 -2.31
C VAL A 162 -8.48 -10.77 -1.28
N ALA A 163 -8.17 -10.99 0.00
CA ALA A 163 -8.91 -10.37 1.10
C ALA A 163 -8.86 -8.84 1.00
N ALA A 164 -9.97 -8.21 1.33
CA ALA A 164 -10.03 -6.76 1.46
C ALA A 164 -9.09 -6.28 2.58
N PRO A 165 -8.39 -5.15 2.38
CA PRO A 165 -7.58 -4.59 3.45
C PRO A 165 -8.45 -4.02 4.56
N THR A 166 -7.84 -3.87 5.74
CA THR A 166 -8.45 -3.25 6.91
C THR A 166 -7.72 -1.97 7.28
N TRP A 167 -8.45 -1.03 7.89
CA TRP A 167 -7.91 0.21 8.44
C TRP A 167 -8.04 0.19 9.95
N THR A 168 -6.99 0.57 10.65
CA THR A 168 -7.00 0.77 12.10
C THR A 168 -6.36 2.11 12.45
N VAL A 169 -6.80 2.71 13.54
CA VAL A 169 -6.22 3.93 14.09
C VAL A 169 -5.71 3.62 15.49
N ASN A 170 -4.41 3.74 15.70
CA ASN A 170 -3.79 3.46 16.98
C ASN A 170 -2.58 4.38 17.22
N GLY A 171 -2.46 4.94 18.43
CA GLY A 171 -1.29 5.71 18.85
C GLY A 171 -0.96 6.92 17.97
N GLY A 172 -1.93 7.48 17.24
CA GLY A 172 -1.70 8.60 16.32
C GLY A 172 -1.19 8.15 14.95
N PHE A 173 -1.39 6.88 14.60
CA PHE A 173 -1.13 6.32 13.28
C PHE A 173 -2.42 5.75 12.67
N VAL A 174 -2.57 5.93 11.37
CA VAL A 174 -3.51 5.19 10.53
C VAL A 174 -2.73 4.05 9.88
N VAL A 175 -3.21 2.82 10.09
CA VAL A 175 -2.57 1.62 9.55
C VAL A 175 -3.50 0.95 8.56
N VAL A 176 -3.01 0.71 7.35
CA VAL A 176 -3.68 -0.11 6.34
C VAL A 176 -3.00 -1.47 6.30
N THR A 177 -3.78 -2.54 6.50
CA THR A 177 -3.28 -3.92 6.52
C THR A 177 -3.86 -4.73 5.38
N PHE A 178 -2.98 -5.26 4.53
CA PHE A 178 -3.30 -6.22 3.48
C PHE A 178 -2.87 -7.62 3.93
N MET A 179 -3.78 -8.58 3.97
CA MET A 179 -3.42 -9.97 4.24
C MET A 179 -2.79 -10.58 2.99
N ARG A 180 -1.70 -11.31 3.18
CA ARG A 180 -1.04 -12.07 2.11
C ARG A 180 -1.72 -13.42 1.95
N PRO A 181 -1.86 -13.95 0.72
CA PRO A 181 -2.34 -15.31 0.53
C PRO A 181 -1.44 -16.32 1.25
N ALA A 182 -2.02 -17.33 1.87
CA ALA A 182 -1.25 -18.40 2.50
C ALA A 182 -0.33 -19.08 1.46
N LYS A 183 0.95 -19.22 1.78
CA LYS A 183 1.87 -20.00 0.96
C LYS A 183 1.45 -21.47 1.05
N GLY A 184 0.80 -21.99 0.01
CA GLY A 184 0.44 -23.41 -0.03
C GLY A 184 -0.89 -23.79 -0.67
N GLY A 185 -1.62 -22.85 -1.27
CA GLY A 185 -2.83 -23.17 -2.04
C GLY A 185 -2.55 -23.34 -3.53
N THR A 186 -1.77 -24.34 -3.94
CA THR A 186 -1.86 -24.85 -5.30
C THR A 186 -3.22 -25.54 -5.38
N GLN A 187 -4.24 -24.90 -5.97
CA GLN A 187 -5.39 -25.64 -6.48
C GLN A 187 -4.83 -26.62 -7.51
N ALA A 188 -4.76 -27.89 -7.12
CA ALA A 188 -4.53 -28.98 -8.04
C ALA A 188 -5.63 -28.91 -9.09
N VAL A 189 -5.27 -28.53 -10.30
CA VAL A 189 -6.14 -28.67 -11.46
C VAL A 189 -6.24 -30.19 -11.68
N SER A 190 -7.36 -30.77 -11.30
CA SER A 190 -7.70 -32.15 -11.63
C SER A 190 -7.80 -32.27 -13.15
N TYR A 191 -6.77 -32.80 -13.77
CA TYR A 191 -6.83 -33.27 -15.14
C TYR A 191 -7.61 -34.57 -15.12
N THR A 192 -8.89 -34.50 -15.41
CA THR A 192 -9.67 -35.69 -15.83
C THR A 192 -9.11 -36.12 -17.19
N HIS A 193 -8.35 -37.19 -17.21
CA HIS A 193 -8.00 -37.88 -18.43
C HIS A 193 -9.30 -38.40 -19.08
N LEU A 194 -9.68 -37.79 -20.18
CA LEU A 194 -10.57 -38.41 -21.15
C LEU A 194 -9.73 -39.41 -21.93
N THR A 195 -9.87 -40.69 -21.58
CA THR A 195 -9.44 -41.82 -22.41
C THR A 195 -10.48 -42.01 -23.55
N LEU A 196 -9.99 -41.93 -24.76
CA LEU A 196 -10.69 -42.41 -25.95
C LEU A 196 -10.70 -43.93 -25.98
#